data_8ee212e38ba378b79f10a7469953bd61
#
_entry.id   8ee212e38ba378b79f10a7469953bd61
#
_cell.length_a   1.000
_cell.length_b   1.000
_cell.length_c   1.000
_cell.angle_alpha   90.00
_cell.angle_beta   90.00
_cell.angle_gamma   90.00
#
_symmetry.space_group_name_H-M   'P 1'
#
loop_
_entity.id
_entity.type
_entity.pdbx_description
1 polymer ?
#
loop_
_entity_poly.entity_id
_entity_poly.type
_entity_poly.pdbx_seq_one_letter_code
_entity_poly.pdbx_strand_id
1 'polypeptide(L)'
;MRKTDIKKDLVDQLERKGIYGRHYLDLINDYMSLWKIKNDLIKDIKQRGVTIEYQNGANQWGVKKNDSIAELNKTNAQMLKILYELGLKPTDSKSEGDDEEM
;
A
#
# COMPACT_ATOMS: atom_id res chain seq x y z
N MET A 1 -9.64 2.54 -9.41
CA MET A 1 -8.51 2.10 -10.23
C MET A 1 -8.28 0.61 -10.07
N ARG A 2 -8.02 -0.05 -11.15
CA ARG A 2 -7.87 -1.49 -11.08
C ARG A 2 -6.43 -1.90 -10.87
N LYS A 3 -6.24 -3.10 -10.34
CA LYS A 3 -4.92 -3.65 -10.07
C LYS A 3 -4.03 -3.66 -11.32
N THR A 4 -4.60 -4.08 -12.46
CA THR A 4 -3.82 -4.16 -13.69
C THR A 4 -3.38 -2.79 -14.17
N ASP A 5 -4.16 -1.75 -13.90
CA ASP A 5 -3.82 -0.40 -14.31
C ASP A 5 -2.60 0.12 -13.54
N ILE A 6 -2.54 -0.18 -12.25
CA ILE A 6 -1.42 0.23 -11.42
C ILE A 6 -0.14 -0.46 -11.85
N LYS A 7 -0.22 -1.77 -12.08
CA LYS A 7 0.96 -2.52 -12.50
C LYS A 7 1.49 -2.02 -13.82
N LYS A 8 0.59 -1.79 -14.78
CA LYS A 8 0.99 -1.30 -16.08
C LYS A 8 1.67 0.05 -15.98
N ASP A 9 1.13 0.93 -15.15
CA ASP A 9 1.71 2.25 -14.96
C ASP A 9 3.12 2.17 -14.38
N LEU A 10 3.33 1.29 -13.41
CA LEU A 10 4.66 1.12 -12.83
C LEU A 10 5.65 0.60 -13.86
N VAL A 11 5.25 -0.39 -14.65
CA VAL A 11 6.11 -0.94 -15.67
C VAL A 11 6.45 0.13 -16.71
N ASP A 12 5.46 0.90 -17.14
CA ASP A 12 5.66 1.96 -18.13
C ASP A 12 6.62 3.02 -17.61
N GLN A 13 6.49 3.40 -16.34
CA GLN A 13 7.37 4.40 -15.76
C GLN A 13 8.81 3.92 -15.70
N LEU A 14 9.02 2.66 -15.34
CA LEU A 14 10.38 2.11 -15.32
C LEU A 14 10.98 2.07 -16.72
N GLU A 15 10.19 1.66 -17.69
CA GLU A 15 10.68 1.60 -19.08
C GLU A 15 11.07 2.97 -19.59
N ARG A 16 10.28 3.99 -19.27
CA ARG A 16 10.61 5.35 -19.68
C ARG A 16 11.90 5.85 -19.04
N LYS A 17 12.23 5.33 -17.87
CA LYS A 17 13.47 5.69 -17.21
C LYS A 17 14.65 4.83 -17.65
N GLY A 18 14.41 3.86 -18.54
CA GLY A 18 15.45 2.98 -19.02
C GLY A 18 15.86 1.92 -18.02
N ILE A 19 14.98 1.59 -17.10
CA ILE A 19 15.26 0.59 -16.07
C ILE A 19 14.65 -0.73 -16.47
N TYR A 20 15.49 -1.74 -16.62
CA TYR A 20 15.05 -3.07 -17.02
C TYR A 20 15.68 -4.10 -16.10
N GLY A 21 15.11 -5.27 -16.08
CA GLY A 21 15.66 -6.37 -15.31
C GLY A 21 14.57 -7.12 -14.59
N ARG A 22 14.82 -8.40 -14.36
CA ARG A 22 13.82 -9.25 -13.73
C ARG A 22 13.55 -8.89 -12.29
N HIS A 23 14.58 -8.45 -11.58
CA HIS A 23 14.35 -8.12 -10.16
C HIS A 23 13.48 -6.87 -10.00
N TYR A 24 13.46 -5.97 -10.97
CA TYR A 24 12.54 -4.85 -10.91
C TYR A 24 11.11 -5.30 -11.14
N LEU A 25 10.90 -6.26 -12.05
CA LEU A 25 9.57 -6.84 -12.25
C LEU A 25 9.11 -7.58 -11.01
N ASP A 26 10.04 -8.26 -10.34
CA ASP A 26 9.74 -8.98 -9.12
C ASP A 26 9.30 -8.00 -8.02
N LEU A 27 10.00 -6.87 -7.90
CA LEU A 27 9.61 -5.84 -6.95
C LEU A 27 8.22 -5.27 -7.26
N ILE A 28 7.91 -5.09 -8.54
CA ILE A 28 6.58 -4.64 -8.94
C ILE A 28 5.53 -5.67 -8.54
N ASN A 29 5.82 -6.95 -8.73
CA ASN A 29 4.87 -7.99 -8.33
C ASN A 29 4.68 -8.01 -6.80
N ASP A 30 5.75 -7.78 -6.04
CA ASP A 30 5.64 -7.66 -4.60
C ASP A 30 4.76 -6.47 -4.22
N TYR A 31 4.97 -5.35 -4.90
CA TYR A 31 4.15 -4.17 -4.67
C TYR A 31 2.68 -4.47 -4.92
N MET A 32 2.38 -5.20 -5.99
CA MET A 32 0.99 -5.53 -6.32
C MET A 32 0.37 -6.49 -5.31
N SER A 33 1.17 -7.39 -4.75
CA SER A 33 0.68 -8.26 -3.68
C SER A 33 0.33 -7.45 -2.45
N LEU A 34 1.19 -6.50 -2.09
CA LEU A 34 0.93 -5.62 -0.96
C LEU A 34 -0.26 -4.70 -1.24
N TRP A 35 -0.44 -4.28 -2.47
CA TRP A 35 -1.58 -3.46 -2.86
C TRP A 35 -2.89 -4.20 -2.58
N LYS A 36 -2.93 -5.49 -2.88
CA LYS A 36 -4.12 -6.29 -2.60
C LYS A 36 -4.34 -6.42 -1.10
N ILE A 37 -3.28 -6.69 -0.35
CA ILE A 37 -3.35 -6.79 1.10
C ILE A 37 -3.84 -5.47 1.69
N LYS A 38 -3.31 -4.36 1.20
CA LYS A 38 -3.74 -3.03 1.65
C LYS A 38 -5.24 -2.85 1.47
N ASN A 39 -5.76 -3.20 0.31
CA ASN A 39 -7.18 -3.02 0.05
C ASN A 39 -8.04 -3.94 0.90
N ASP A 40 -7.57 -5.16 1.17
CA ASP A 40 -8.28 -6.07 2.06
C ASP A 40 -8.30 -5.53 3.49
N LEU A 41 -7.20 -4.94 3.93
CA LEU A 41 -7.14 -4.35 5.27
C LEU A 41 -8.06 -3.13 5.39
N ILE A 42 -8.09 -2.29 4.37
CA ILE A 42 -8.98 -1.14 4.34
C ILE A 42 -10.44 -1.61 4.43
N LYS A 43 -10.77 -2.66 3.69
CA LYS A 43 -12.11 -3.20 3.71
C LYS A 43 -12.46 -3.72 5.10
N ASP A 44 -11.53 -4.43 5.73
CA ASP A 44 -11.74 -4.94 7.08
C ASP A 44 -11.98 -3.81 8.08
N ILE A 45 -11.20 -2.74 7.99
CA ILE A 45 -11.36 -1.61 8.88
C ILE A 45 -12.72 -0.94 8.68
N LYS A 46 -13.17 -0.85 7.44
CA LYS A 46 -14.48 -0.27 7.16
C LYS A 46 -15.60 -1.14 7.72
N GLN A 47 -15.44 -2.45 7.69
CA GLN A 47 -16.47 -3.36 8.18
C GLN A 47 -16.47 -3.51 9.69
N ARG A 48 -15.31 -3.63 10.29
CA ARG A 48 -15.23 -3.88 11.74
C ARG A 48 -14.97 -2.63 12.57
N GLY A 49 -14.48 -1.56 11.93
CA GLY A 49 -14.18 -0.33 12.62
C GLY A 49 -12.78 -0.30 13.21
N VAL A 50 -12.47 0.81 13.88
CA VAL A 50 -11.13 1.00 14.45
C VAL A 50 -10.94 0.24 15.74
N THR A 51 -12.04 -0.14 16.42
CA THR A 51 -11.98 -0.96 17.62
C THR A 51 -12.87 -2.17 17.42
N ILE A 52 -12.53 -3.25 18.07
CA ILE A 52 -13.32 -4.48 18.01
C ILE A 52 -13.54 -5.00 19.42
N GLU A 53 -14.63 -5.73 19.60
CA GLU A 53 -14.90 -6.40 20.86
C GLU A 53 -14.33 -7.79 20.82
N TYR A 54 -13.88 -8.24 21.96
CA TYR A 54 -13.42 -9.63 22.05
C TYR A 54 -13.86 -10.21 23.37
N GLN A 55 -14.03 -11.52 23.41
CA GLN A 55 -14.42 -12.23 24.61
C GLN A 55 -13.20 -12.91 25.20
N ASN A 56 -12.96 -12.61 26.49
CA ASN A 56 -11.80 -13.15 27.18
C ASN A 56 -12.29 -14.04 28.32
N GLY A 57 -13.19 -14.96 28.02
CA GLY A 57 -13.79 -15.83 29.01
C GLY A 57 -15.30 -15.77 28.90
N ALA A 58 -15.99 -16.63 29.66
CA ALA A 58 -17.44 -16.78 29.53
C ALA A 58 -18.22 -15.50 29.74
N ASN A 59 -17.78 -14.69 30.71
CA ASN A 59 -18.49 -13.46 31.02
C ASN A 59 -17.61 -12.23 30.97
N GLN A 60 -16.51 -12.33 30.28
CA GLN A 60 -15.57 -11.21 30.19
C GLN A 60 -15.43 -10.74 28.76
N TRP A 61 -15.71 -9.48 28.56
CA TRP A 61 -15.62 -8.87 27.25
C TRP A 61 -14.67 -7.68 27.33
N GLY A 62 -13.99 -7.41 26.27
CA GLY A 62 -13.10 -6.28 26.19
C GLY A 62 -13.18 -5.61 24.84
N VAL A 63 -12.54 -4.49 24.72
CA VAL A 63 -12.47 -3.74 23.48
C VAL A 63 -11.00 -3.47 23.22
N LYS A 64 -10.59 -3.67 21.99
CA LYS A 64 -9.22 -3.40 21.61
C LYS A 64 -9.18 -2.78 20.23
N LYS A 65 -8.03 -2.19 19.89
CA LYS A 65 -7.85 -1.61 18.57
C LYS A 65 -7.87 -2.73 17.55
N ASN A 66 -8.47 -2.44 16.39
CA ASN A 66 -8.45 -3.39 15.29
C ASN A 66 -7.02 -3.54 14.78
N ASP A 67 -6.49 -4.74 14.84
CA ASP A 67 -5.11 -5.02 14.43
C ASP A 67 -4.85 -4.67 12.98
N SER A 68 -5.87 -4.63 12.15
CA SER A 68 -5.72 -4.28 10.75
C SER A 68 -5.16 -2.87 10.56
N ILE A 69 -5.34 -1.98 11.53
CA ILE A 69 -4.81 -0.63 11.43
C ILE A 69 -3.28 -0.66 11.48
N ALA A 70 -2.71 -1.41 12.42
CA ALA A 70 -1.25 -1.54 12.50
C ALA A 70 -0.70 -2.26 11.28
N GLU A 71 -1.41 -3.29 10.81
CA GLU A 71 -0.98 -4.02 9.62
C GLU A 71 -1.05 -3.14 8.38
N LEU A 72 -2.07 -2.30 8.28
CA LEU A 72 -2.17 -1.37 7.16
C LEU A 72 -1.00 -0.39 7.14
N ASN A 73 -0.62 0.12 8.32
CA ASN A 73 0.51 1.03 8.40
C ASN A 73 1.81 0.35 7.98
N LYS A 74 2.01 -0.90 8.40
CA LYS A 74 3.18 -1.66 7.99
C LYS A 74 3.18 -1.91 6.48
N THR A 75 2.03 -2.27 5.93
CA THR A 75 1.90 -2.54 4.51
C THR A 75 2.21 -1.29 3.70
N ASN A 76 1.68 -0.15 4.10
CA ASN A 76 1.96 1.11 3.41
C ASN A 76 3.44 1.47 3.48
N ALA A 77 4.08 1.24 4.61
CA ALA A 77 5.51 1.51 4.73
C ALA A 77 6.33 0.63 3.79
N GLN A 78 5.95 -0.63 3.68
CA GLN A 78 6.63 -1.55 2.77
C GLN A 78 6.42 -1.14 1.31
N MET A 79 5.20 -0.73 0.96
CA MET A 79 4.91 -0.29 -0.40
C MET A 79 5.72 0.94 -0.77
N LEU A 80 5.83 1.90 0.15
CA LEU A 80 6.63 3.10 -0.10
C LEU A 80 8.10 2.75 -0.26
N LYS A 81 8.56 1.78 0.51
CA LYS A 81 9.95 1.34 0.41
C LYS A 81 10.23 0.73 -0.95
N ILE A 82 9.30 -0.07 -1.47
CA ILE A 82 9.46 -0.66 -2.80
C ILE A 82 9.50 0.44 -3.87
N LEU A 83 8.61 1.41 -3.78
CA LEU A 83 8.62 2.52 -4.74
C LEU A 83 9.95 3.26 -4.69
N TYR A 84 10.49 3.45 -3.50
CA TYR A 84 11.78 4.10 -3.35
C TYR A 84 12.89 3.28 -4.03
N GLU A 85 12.87 1.96 -3.84
CA GLU A 85 13.85 1.09 -4.46
C GLU A 85 13.75 1.09 -5.98
N LEU A 86 12.54 1.28 -6.49
CA LEU A 86 12.32 1.37 -7.93
C LEU A 86 12.69 2.76 -8.46
N GLY A 87 12.95 3.71 -7.58
CA GLY A 87 13.27 5.07 -7.99
C GLY A 87 12.05 5.85 -8.44
N LEU A 88 10.86 5.42 -8.03
CA LEU A 88 9.62 6.08 -8.40
C LEU A 88 9.09 6.87 -7.22
N LYS A 89 8.85 8.13 -7.43
CA LYS A 89 8.31 8.98 -6.38
C LYS A 89 6.95 9.52 -6.80
N PRO A 90 6.01 9.56 -5.88
CA PRO A 90 4.67 10.01 -6.23
C PRO A 90 4.62 11.42 -6.82
N THR A 91 5.55 12.26 -6.43
CA THR A 91 5.53 13.64 -6.85
C THR A 91 6.36 13.95 -8.09
N ASP A 92 7.03 12.95 -8.65
CA ASP A 92 7.90 13.19 -9.79
C ASP A 92 7.16 13.78 -10.96
N SER A 93 6.00 13.31 -11.22
CA SER A 93 5.27 13.72 -12.39
C SER A 93 4.73 15.13 -12.27
N LYS A 94 4.58 15.63 -11.05
CA LYS A 94 4.02 16.85 -10.86
C LYS A 94 4.90 17.84 -10.58
N SER A 95 5.76 17.66 -10.52
CA SER A 95 6.65 18.60 -10.27
C SER A 95 6.25 19.86 -10.40
N GLU A 96 5.73 20.00 -10.62
CA GLU A 96 5.50 20.98 -10.60
C GLU A 96 4.62 21.40 -10.08
N GLY A 97 4.26 21.43 -10.05
CA GLY A 97 3.38 21.98 -9.68
C GLY A 97 2.98 22.08 -8.48
N ASP A 98 2.82 21.68 -8.12
CA ASP A 98 2.34 21.84 -7.19
C ASP A 98 2.81 22.31 -6.28
N ASP A 99 3.50 22.23 -6.30
CA ASP A 99 3.90 22.70 -5.57
C ASP A 99 3.94 23.74 -5.20
N GLU A 100 3.74 23.95 -5.53
CA GLU A 100 3.62 24.80 -5.24
C GLU A 100 3.01 25.28 -4.60
N GLU A 101 2.63 25.08 -4.43
CA GLU A 101 2.11 25.43 -3.82
C GLU A 101 2.15 25.76 -3.04
N MET A 102 2.40 25.78 -2.98
CA MET A 102 2.57 25.93 -2.31
C MET A 102 2.56 26.43 -2.05
#